data_67ca85b98e079adf5af50a680bfff5ca
#
_entry.id   67ca85b98e079adf5af50a680bfff5ca
#
_cell.length_a   1.000
_cell.length_b   1.000
_cell.length_c   1.000
_cell.angle_alpha   90.00
_cell.angle_beta   90.00
_cell.angle_gamma   90.00
#
_symmetry.space_group_name_H-M   'P 1'
#
loop_
_entity.id
_entity.type
_entity.pdbx_description
1 polymer ?
#
loop_
_entity_poly.entity_id
_entity_poly.type
_entity_poly.pdbx_seq_one_letter_code
_entity_poly.pdbx_strand_id
1 'polypeptide(L)'
;MEGRVSEETRGEKIGRRLKTVPTRFIGLLVVTVLFPVLLVAALVTDVVRALTAHRPFMATRLLLIGWIYLAGEVVCIAAFALTWLFTIGPRRAERLERSAWNIQQRWAPSLFRPLCTLFRLRFTIEGADQAEPGPVLVFIRHASIIDNLLPSVVVAGPHELNLRYLIKRELRNDPGLDIGGDRLRNYFVR
;
A
#
# COMPACT_ATOMS: atom_id res chain seq x y z
N MET A 1 26.10 -6.22 -19.72
CA MET A 1 25.40 -4.92 -19.59
C MET A 1 25.05 -4.72 -18.13
N GLU A 2 25.96 -4.07 -17.39
CA GLU A 2 25.72 -3.74 -15.98
C GLU A 2 24.72 -2.60 -15.92
N GLY A 3 23.49 -2.91 -15.55
CA GLY A 3 22.50 -1.91 -15.18
C GLY A 3 22.95 -1.22 -13.90
N ARG A 4 23.68 -0.11 -14.00
CA ARG A 4 23.93 0.76 -12.84
C ARG A 4 22.62 1.12 -12.20
N VAL A 5 22.35 0.53 -11.06
CA VAL A 5 21.35 1.04 -10.12
C VAL A 5 21.87 2.42 -9.71
N SER A 6 21.38 3.48 -10.36
CA SER A 6 21.74 4.84 -9.97
C SER A 6 21.13 5.06 -8.60
N GLU A 7 21.97 5.01 -7.57
CA GLU A 7 21.56 5.36 -6.22
C GLU A 7 21.03 6.80 -6.24
N GLU A 8 19.81 6.97 -5.79
CA GLU A 8 19.19 8.28 -5.68
C GLU A 8 19.93 9.13 -4.65
N THR A 9 20.25 10.35 -5.00
CA THR A 9 20.92 11.28 -4.07
C THR A 9 20.00 11.64 -2.90
N ARG A 10 20.61 11.96 -1.76
CA ARG A 10 19.87 12.37 -0.56
C ARG A 10 18.98 13.61 -0.81
N GLY A 11 19.44 14.54 -1.66
CA GLY A 11 18.68 15.72 -2.05
C GLY A 11 17.43 15.39 -2.87
N GLU A 12 17.55 14.53 -3.87
CA GLU A 12 16.41 14.07 -4.70
C GLU A 12 15.35 13.39 -3.84
N LYS A 13 15.77 12.53 -2.91
CA LYS A 13 14.88 11.83 -1.98
C LYS A 13 14.10 12.80 -1.08
N ILE A 14 14.79 13.79 -0.49
CA ILE A 14 14.15 14.81 0.34
C ILE A 14 13.18 15.65 -0.50
N GLY A 15 13.60 16.11 -1.67
CA GLY A 15 12.77 16.91 -2.58
C GLY A 15 11.51 16.18 -3.02
N ARG A 16 11.61 14.88 -3.31
CA ARG A 16 10.45 14.04 -3.64
C ARG A 16 9.48 13.94 -2.45
N ARG A 17 9.98 13.61 -1.25
CA ARG A 17 9.15 13.45 -0.04
C ARG A 17 8.47 14.74 0.38
N LEU A 18 9.14 15.88 0.24
CA LEU A 18 8.54 17.19 0.50
C LEU A 18 7.35 17.53 -0.42
N LYS A 19 7.30 16.93 -1.61
CA LYS A 19 6.17 17.06 -2.54
C LYS A 19 5.11 16.00 -2.27
N THR A 20 5.51 14.73 -2.20
CA THR A 20 4.57 13.62 -2.19
C THR A 20 3.84 13.46 -0.86
N VAL A 21 4.51 13.68 0.28
CA VAL A 21 3.88 13.55 1.59
C VAL A 21 2.75 14.58 1.79
N PRO A 22 2.98 15.92 1.64
CA PRO A 22 1.90 16.89 1.79
C PRO A 22 0.75 16.65 0.81
N THR A 23 1.05 16.22 -0.43
CA THR A 23 0.02 15.93 -1.44
C THR A 23 -0.94 14.84 -0.95
N ARG A 24 -0.48 13.82 -0.23
CA ARG A 24 -1.37 12.78 0.33
C ARG A 24 -2.27 13.32 1.44
N PHE A 25 -1.74 14.15 2.33
CA PHE A 25 -2.53 14.79 3.39
C PHE A 25 -3.58 15.74 2.83
N ILE A 26 -3.19 16.60 1.87
CA ILE A 26 -4.10 17.51 1.19
C ILE A 26 -5.15 16.72 0.41
N GLY A 27 -4.74 15.68 -0.31
CA GLY A 27 -5.65 14.81 -1.05
C GLY A 27 -6.70 14.16 -0.16
N LEU A 28 -6.30 13.60 0.99
CA LEU A 28 -7.23 13.03 1.96
C LEU A 28 -8.19 14.08 2.49
N LEU A 29 -7.69 15.27 2.86
CA LEU A 29 -8.54 16.37 3.34
C LEU A 29 -9.57 16.77 2.31
N VAL A 30 -9.14 17.04 1.08
CA VAL A 30 -10.03 17.44 -0.03
C VAL A 30 -11.08 16.38 -0.31
N VAL A 31 -10.67 15.11 -0.45
CA VAL A 31 -11.61 14.02 -0.71
C VAL A 31 -12.57 13.84 0.46
N THR A 32 -12.12 13.99 1.72
CA THR A 32 -12.99 13.86 2.90
C THR A 32 -14.01 14.99 2.98
N VAL A 33 -13.60 16.24 2.71
CA VAL A 33 -14.52 17.39 2.69
C VAL A 33 -15.55 17.25 1.57
N LEU A 34 -15.11 16.80 0.39
CA LEU A 34 -16.00 16.59 -0.75
C LEU A 34 -16.75 15.26 -0.70
N PHE A 35 -16.45 14.38 0.27
CA PHE A 35 -16.99 13.03 0.33
C PHE A 35 -18.52 12.96 0.27
N PRO A 36 -19.31 13.80 0.97
CA PRO A 36 -20.77 13.75 0.88
C PRO A 36 -21.27 14.01 -0.54
N VAL A 37 -20.69 15.00 -1.24
CA VAL A 37 -21.06 15.34 -2.62
C VAL A 37 -20.65 14.24 -3.59
N LEU A 38 -19.43 13.73 -3.46
CA LEU A 38 -18.93 12.61 -4.26
C LEU A 38 -19.74 11.34 -4.05
N LEU A 39 -20.19 11.08 -2.83
CA LEU A 39 -21.02 9.91 -2.50
C LEU A 39 -22.39 10.01 -3.18
N VAL A 40 -23.04 11.18 -3.12
CA VAL A 40 -24.31 11.40 -3.83
C VAL A 40 -24.13 11.23 -5.33
N ALA A 41 -23.09 11.84 -5.92
CA ALA A 41 -22.78 11.70 -7.35
C ALA A 41 -22.51 10.24 -7.74
N ALA A 42 -21.77 9.50 -6.93
CA ALA A 42 -21.48 8.09 -7.16
C ALA A 42 -22.74 7.23 -7.08
N LEU A 43 -23.60 7.47 -6.09
CA LEU A 43 -24.88 6.76 -5.92
C LEU A 43 -25.81 7.03 -7.11
N VAL A 44 -25.97 8.30 -7.51
CA VAL A 44 -26.79 8.67 -8.69
C VAL A 44 -26.24 7.96 -9.94
N THR A 45 -24.93 8.00 -10.15
CA THR A 45 -24.29 7.32 -11.27
C THR A 45 -24.58 5.82 -11.26
N ASP A 46 -24.43 5.17 -10.10
CA ASP A 46 -24.69 3.75 -9.97
C ASP A 46 -26.16 3.40 -10.20
N VAL A 47 -27.09 4.20 -9.68
CA VAL A 47 -28.54 4.01 -9.91
C VAL A 47 -28.88 4.15 -11.39
N VAL A 48 -28.41 5.21 -12.04
CA VAL A 48 -28.64 5.41 -13.49
C VAL A 48 -28.08 4.21 -14.28
N ARG A 49 -26.87 3.77 -14.00
CA ARG A 49 -26.26 2.62 -14.67
C ARG A 49 -26.97 1.29 -14.39
N ALA A 50 -27.50 1.13 -13.19
CA ALA A 50 -28.31 -0.06 -12.84
C ALA A 50 -29.62 -0.10 -13.62
N LEU A 51 -30.28 1.04 -13.75
CA LEU A 51 -31.59 1.17 -14.45
C LEU A 51 -31.42 1.07 -15.99
N THR A 52 -30.38 1.69 -16.55
CA THR A 52 -30.21 1.78 -18.01
C THR A 52 -29.43 0.62 -18.61
N ALA A 53 -28.42 0.13 -17.89
CA ALA A 53 -27.45 -0.86 -18.43
C ALA A 53 -27.34 -2.13 -17.59
N HIS A 54 -28.16 -2.30 -16.55
CA HIS A 54 -28.13 -3.47 -15.63
C HIS A 54 -26.72 -3.72 -15.04
N ARG A 55 -25.96 -2.65 -14.80
CA ARG A 55 -24.59 -2.75 -14.30
C ARG A 55 -24.56 -2.71 -12.76
N PRO A 56 -23.63 -3.45 -12.14
CA PRO A 56 -23.48 -3.44 -10.68
C PRO A 56 -23.01 -2.06 -10.18
N PHE A 57 -23.30 -1.76 -8.93
CA PHE A 57 -22.81 -0.59 -8.21
C PHE A 57 -21.28 -0.62 -8.16
N MET A 58 -20.62 0.24 -8.90
CA MET A 58 -19.18 0.29 -9.02
C MET A 58 -18.59 1.63 -8.59
N ALA A 59 -19.24 2.76 -8.95
CA ALA A 59 -18.75 4.09 -8.64
C ALA A 59 -18.64 4.31 -7.12
N THR A 60 -19.68 3.91 -6.38
CA THR A 60 -19.71 3.98 -4.92
C THR A 60 -18.60 3.11 -4.29
N ARG A 61 -18.39 1.90 -4.80
CA ARG A 61 -17.33 1.00 -4.30
C ARG A 61 -15.93 1.57 -4.56
N LEU A 62 -15.72 2.14 -5.75
CA LEU A 62 -14.44 2.77 -6.11
C LEU A 62 -14.17 4.02 -5.26
N LEU A 63 -15.18 4.83 -5.00
CA LEU A 63 -15.05 5.97 -4.10
C LEU A 63 -14.67 5.55 -2.69
N LEU A 64 -15.37 4.56 -2.14
CA LEU A 64 -15.11 4.05 -0.78
C LEU A 64 -13.69 3.48 -0.67
N ILE A 65 -13.28 2.61 -1.59
CA ILE A 65 -11.94 2.02 -1.52
C ILE A 65 -10.85 3.05 -1.78
N GLY A 66 -11.08 4.03 -2.65
CA GLY A 66 -10.15 5.14 -2.88
C GLY A 66 -9.95 5.99 -1.62
N TRP A 67 -11.02 6.29 -0.90
CA TRP A 67 -10.95 7.00 0.37
C TRP A 67 -10.23 6.18 1.45
N ILE A 68 -10.56 4.89 1.59
CA ILE A 68 -9.89 3.96 2.54
C ILE A 68 -8.40 3.88 2.22
N TYR A 69 -8.02 3.81 0.93
CA TYR A 69 -6.63 3.79 0.50
C TYR A 69 -5.89 5.06 0.92
N LEU A 70 -6.46 6.25 0.63
CA LEU A 70 -5.85 7.52 1.01
C LEU A 70 -5.73 7.66 2.54
N ALA A 71 -6.75 7.27 3.28
CA ALA A 71 -6.72 7.28 4.74
C ALA A 71 -5.64 6.33 5.28
N GLY A 72 -5.58 5.10 4.74
CA GLY A 72 -4.56 4.11 5.08
C GLY A 72 -3.14 4.58 4.80
N GLU A 73 -2.93 5.27 3.66
CA GLU A 73 -1.66 5.89 3.30
C GLU A 73 -1.22 6.95 4.32
N VAL A 74 -2.13 7.88 4.64
CA VAL A 74 -1.83 8.95 5.62
C VAL A 74 -1.53 8.37 7.00
N VAL A 75 -2.30 7.37 7.45
CA VAL A 75 -2.03 6.65 8.71
C VAL A 75 -0.67 5.95 8.68
N CYS A 76 -0.33 5.31 7.57
CA CYS A 76 0.95 4.64 7.39
C CYS A 76 2.12 5.64 7.45
N ILE A 77 2.02 6.77 6.74
CA ILE A 77 3.02 7.84 6.75
C ILE A 77 3.17 8.42 8.18
N ALA A 78 2.07 8.69 8.86
CA ALA A 78 2.07 9.18 10.24
C ALA A 78 2.73 8.17 11.19
N ALA A 79 2.43 6.88 11.05
CA ALA A 79 3.06 5.82 11.83
C ALA A 79 4.56 5.74 11.57
N PHE A 80 5.01 5.90 10.32
CA PHE A 80 6.43 6.01 10.01
C PHE A 80 7.08 7.25 10.62
N ALA A 81 6.42 8.40 10.61
CA ALA A 81 6.94 9.62 11.20
C ALA A 81 7.06 9.48 12.73
N LEU A 82 6.02 8.97 13.40
CA LEU A 82 6.01 8.73 14.84
C LEU A 82 7.10 7.74 15.26
N THR A 83 7.22 6.61 14.58
CA THR A 83 8.28 5.64 14.88
C THR A 83 9.68 6.23 14.68
N TRP A 84 9.86 7.10 13.68
CA TRP A 84 11.13 7.78 13.46
C TRP A 84 11.45 8.77 14.58
N LEU A 85 10.44 9.51 15.04
CA LEU A 85 10.58 10.52 16.10
C LEU A 85 10.90 9.88 17.45
N PHE A 86 10.19 8.81 17.82
CA PHE A 86 10.31 8.19 19.14
C PHE A 86 11.38 7.08 19.24
N THR A 87 11.97 6.67 18.12
CA THR A 87 13.04 5.67 18.16
C THR A 87 14.40 6.35 18.31
N ILE A 88 14.95 6.34 19.53
CA ILE A 88 16.24 6.96 19.89
C ILE A 88 17.18 5.90 20.48
N GLY A 89 18.50 6.10 20.35
CA GLY A 89 19.55 5.31 21.00
C GLY A 89 20.14 4.18 20.16
N PRO A 90 20.90 3.26 20.75
CA PRO A 90 21.60 2.20 20.02
C PRO A 90 20.62 1.30 19.28
N ARG A 91 21.07 0.71 18.17
CA ARG A 91 20.26 -0.14 17.28
C ARG A 91 19.00 0.54 16.72
N ARG A 92 19.05 1.87 16.55
CA ARG A 92 17.94 2.64 15.98
C ARG A 92 17.49 2.08 14.63
N ALA A 93 18.43 1.73 13.76
CA ALA A 93 18.14 1.22 12.42
C ALA A 93 17.33 -0.10 12.48
N GLU A 94 17.73 -1.04 13.33
CA GLU A 94 17.03 -2.32 13.49
C GLU A 94 15.60 -2.13 14.05
N ARG A 95 15.44 -1.20 15.00
CA ARG A 95 14.10 -0.89 15.56
C ARG A 95 13.19 -0.21 14.53
N LEU A 96 13.73 0.66 13.68
CA LEU A 96 12.98 1.28 12.59
C LEU A 96 12.59 0.26 11.51
N GLU A 97 13.48 -0.69 11.19
CA GLU A 97 13.18 -1.80 10.28
C GLU A 97 12.06 -2.69 10.85
N ARG A 98 12.15 -3.07 12.12
CA ARG A 98 11.11 -3.87 12.80
C ARG A 98 9.77 -3.13 12.89
N SER A 99 9.81 -1.82 13.17
CA SER A 99 8.60 -1.00 13.18
C SER A 99 7.96 -0.91 11.79
N ALA A 100 8.77 -0.77 10.74
CA ALA A 100 8.28 -0.74 9.37
C ALA A 100 7.63 -2.07 8.98
N TRP A 101 8.21 -3.18 9.40
CA TRP A 101 7.60 -4.49 9.25
C TRP A 101 6.22 -4.58 9.93
N ASN A 102 6.12 -4.19 11.18
CA ASN A 102 4.86 -4.20 11.93
C ASN A 102 3.79 -3.28 11.29
N ILE A 103 4.20 -2.12 10.76
CA ILE A 103 3.30 -1.22 10.03
C ILE A 103 2.78 -1.90 8.77
N GLN A 104 3.66 -2.50 7.97
CA GLN A 104 3.28 -3.19 6.72
C GLN A 104 2.33 -4.36 6.98
N GLN A 105 2.61 -5.16 8.00
CA GLN A 105 1.78 -6.29 8.42
C GLN A 105 0.34 -5.89 8.83
N ARG A 106 0.16 -4.67 9.30
CA ARG A 106 -1.16 -4.14 9.65
C ARG A 106 -1.82 -3.41 8.48
N TRP A 107 -1.03 -2.69 7.71
CA TRP A 107 -1.50 -1.88 6.59
C TRP A 107 -2.05 -2.74 5.45
N ALA A 108 -1.35 -3.78 5.02
CA ALA A 108 -1.78 -4.62 3.92
C ALA A 108 -3.16 -5.29 4.16
N PRO A 109 -3.43 -5.95 5.32
CA PRO A 109 -4.76 -6.47 5.62
C PRO A 109 -5.83 -5.39 5.77
N SER A 110 -5.48 -4.18 6.24
CA SER A 110 -6.42 -3.06 6.39
C SER A 110 -6.97 -2.55 5.06
N LEU A 111 -6.24 -2.74 3.97
CA LEU A 111 -6.70 -2.48 2.61
C LEU A 111 -7.32 -3.71 1.95
N PHE A 112 -6.75 -4.88 2.17
CA PHE A 112 -7.20 -6.13 1.56
C PHE A 112 -8.62 -6.52 1.97
N ARG A 113 -8.92 -6.46 3.28
CA ARG A 113 -10.24 -6.83 3.81
C ARG A 113 -11.38 -5.98 3.23
N PRO A 114 -11.31 -4.63 3.23
CA PRO A 114 -12.34 -3.81 2.58
C PRO A 114 -12.47 -4.08 1.08
N LEU A 115 -11.36 -4.30 0.36
CA LEU A 115 -11.39 -4.69 -1.05
C LEU A 115 -12.20 -5.97 -1.24
N CYS A 116 -11.89 -7.02 -0.49
CA CYS A 116 -12.62 -8.30 -0.58
C CYS A 116 -14.11 -8.11 -0.27
N THR A 117 -14.45 -7.33 0.76
CA THR A 117 -15.84 -7.09 1.17
C THR A 117 -16.60 -6.29 0.13
N LEU A 118 -16.04 -5.15 -0.32
CA LEU A 118 -16.69 -4.25 -1.27
C LEU A 118 -16.90 -4.88 -2.65
N PHE A 119 -15.93 -5.65 -3.11
CA PHE A 119 -15.97 -6.28 -4.44
C PHE A 119 -16.43 -7.74 -4.38
N ARG A 120 -16.74 -8.26 -3.18
CA ARG A 120 -17.17 -9.66 -2.96
C ARG A 120 -16.16 -10.67 -3.52
N LEU A 121 -14.87 -10.37 -3.36
CA LEU A 121 -13.80 -11.25 -3.82
C LEU A 121 -13.68 -12.47 -2.91
N ARG A 122 -13.49 -13.63 -3.52
CA ARG A 122 -13.21 -14.88 -2.81
C ARG A 122 -11.86 -15.39 -3.29
N PHE A 123 -11.04 -15.83 -2.35
CA PHE A 123 -9.73 -16.40 -2.63
C PHE A 123 -9.67 -17.83 -2.17
N THR A 124 -9.15 -18.70 -3.01
CA THR A 124 -8.75 -20.05 -2.66
C THR A 124 -7.24 -20.07 -2.62
N ILE A 125 -6.66 -20.52 -1.52
CA ILE A 125 -5.21 -20.60 -1.33
C ILE A 125 -4.86 -22.07 -1.27
N GLU A 126 -3.97 -22.51 -2.17
CA GLU A 126 -3.47 -23.86 -2.24
C GLU A 126 -1.95 -23.86 -2.03
N GLY A 127 -1.42 -24.84 -1.32
CA GLY A 127 0.02 -25.00 -1.09
C GLY A 127 0.67 -23.91 -0.23
N ALA A 128 -0.09 -23.26 0.66
CA ALA A 128 0.46 -22.23 1.56
C ALA A 128 1.55 -22.78 2.50
N ASP A 129 1.47 -24.05 2.82
CA ASP A 129 2.45 -24.82 3.60
C ASP A 129 3.84 -24.87 2.94
N GLN A 130 3.92 -24.72 1.62
CA GLN A 130 5.19 -24.68 0.87
C GLN A 130 6.05 -23.45 1.21
N ALA A 131 5.49 -22.45 1.87
CA ALA A 131 6.26 -21.31 2.36
C ALA A 131 7.13 -21.62 3.57
N GLU A 132 6.98 -22.78 4.17
CA GLU A 132 7.76 -23.24 5.33
C GLU A 132 8.60 -24.50 4.99
N PRO A 133 9.86 -24.59 5.47
CA PRO A 133 10.62 -23.49 6.10
C PRO A 133 11.16 -22.50 5.05
N GLY A 134 11.17 -21.21 5.40
CA GLY A 134 11.84 -20.21 4.54
C GLY A 134 13.36 -20.42 4.45
N PRO A 135 14.06 -19.64 3.60
CA PRO A 135 13.57 -18.53 2.78
C PRO A 135 12.89 -18.96 1.47
N VAL A 136 11.94 -18.14 0.99
CA VAL A 136 11.20 -18.39 -0.24
C VAL A 136 11.31 -17.22 -1.22
N LEU A 137 11.25 -17.51 -2.52
CA LEU A 137 11.09 -16.53 -3.58
C LEU A 137 9.65 -16.57 -4.06
N VAL A 138 8.94 -15.44 -3.94
CA VAL A 138 7.54 -15.31 -4.35
C VAL A 138 7.48 -14.56 -5.68
N PHE A 139 7.04 -15.24 -6.73
CA PHE A 139 6.78 -14.63 -8.03
C PHE A 139 5.29 -14.37 -8.18
N ILE A 140 4.93 -13.12 -8.52
CA ILE A 140 3.55 -12.72 -8.64
C ILE A 140 3.27 -12.33 -10.08
N ARG A 141 2.21 -12.90 -10.66
CA ARG A 141 1.67 -12.39 -11.91
C ARG A 141 0.85 -11.13 -11.59
N HIS A 142 1.40 -9.98 -11.93
CA HIS A 142 0.77 -8.70 -11.67
C HIS A 142 -0.35 -8.41 -12.68
N ALA A 143 -1.55 -8.88 -12.39
CA ALA A 143 -2.75 -8.64 -13.20
C ALA A 143 -3.67 -7.57 -12.59
N SER A 144 -3.55 -7.30 -11.30
CA SER A 144 -4.41 -6.39 -10.54
C SER A 144 -3.64 -5.68 -9.43
N ILE A 145 -4.14 -4.51 -9.00
CA ILE A 145 -3.57 -3.77 -7.85
C ILE A 145 -3.61 -4.61 -6.57
N ILE A 146 -4.62 -5.47 -6.42
CA ILE A 146 -4.77 -6.33 -5.24
C ILE A 146 -3.63 -7.35 -5.11
N ASP A 147 -3.02 -7.73 -6.25
CA ASP A 147 -1.93 -8.70 -6.27
C ASP A 147 -0.72 -8.20 -5.46
N ASN A 148 -0.52 -6.89 -5.36
CA ASN A 148 0.53 -6.30 -4.54
C ASN A 148 0.36 -6.53 -3.04
N LEU A 149 -0.87 -6.79 -2.58
CA LEU A 149 -1.18 -7.03 -1.17
C LEU A 149 -1.09 -8.52 -0.83
N LEU A 150 -1.26 -9.41 -1.81
CA LEU A 150 -1.30 -10.87 -1.60
C LEU A 150 -0.07 -11.41 -0.88
N PRO A 151 1.18 -11.07 -1.23
CA PRO A 151 2.35 -11.61 -0.53
C PRO A 151 2.36 -11.25 0.95
N SER A 152 1.97 -10.01 1.28
CA SER A 152 1.90 -9.59 2.69
C SER A 152 0.80 -10.32 3.45
N VAL A 153 -0.35 -10.56 2.81
CA VAL A 153 -1.55 -11.11 3.48
C VAL A 153 -1.51 -12.64 3.52
N VAL A 154 -1.05 -13.28 2.43
CA VAL A 154 -1.12 -14.73 2.26
C VAL A 154 0.16 -15.43 2.71
N VAL A 155 1.33 -14.78 2.49
CA VAL A 155 2.63 -15.40 2.77
C VAL A 155 3.25 -14.80 4.03
N ALA A 156 3.48 -13.48 4.04
CA ALA A 156 4.25 -12.86 5.11
C ALA A 156 3.53 -12.90 6.47
N GLY A 157 2.24 -12.58 6.48
CA GLY A 157 1.46 -12.54 7.72
C GLY A 157 1.36 -13.90 8.41
N PRO A 158 0.83 -14.94 7.74
CA PRO A 158 0.65 -16.26 8.34
C PRO A 158 1.96 -16.95 8.75
N HIS A 159 3.04 -16.74 8.00
CA HIS A 159 4.33 -17.41 8.21
C HIS A 159 5.38 -16.53 8.88
N GLU A 160 5.01 -15.33 9.35
CA GLU A 160 5.90 -14.35 10.00
C GLU A 160 7.17 -14.02 9.19
N LEU A 161 7.07 -14.06 7.85
CA LEU A 161 8.19 -13.86 6.94
C LEU A 161 8.40 -12.37 6.62
N ASN A 162 9.64 -11.91 6.67
CA ASN A 162 10.05 -10.56 6.30
C ASN A 162 10.22 -10.45 4.79
N LEU A 163 9.20 -9.93 4.10
CA LEU A 163 9.26 -9.75 2.65
C LEU A 163 10.15 -8.57 2.25
N ARG A 164 10.93 -8.79 1.20
CA ARG A 164 11.64 -7.73 0.47
C ARG A 164 11.15 -7.74 -0.97
N TYR A 165 10.73 -6.57 -1.44
CA TYR A 165 10.14 -6.43 -2.75
C TYR A 165 11.14 -5.88 -3.77
N LEU A 166 11.03 -6.39 -4.99
CA LEU A 166 11.55 -5.72 -6.19
C LEU A 166 10.42 -4.85 -6.75
N ILE A 167 10.59 -3.54 -6.69
CA ILE A 167 9.55 -2.55 -6.99
C ILE A 167 10.03 -1.63 -8.12
N LYS A 168 9.13 -1.23 -9.01
CA LYS A 168 9.43 -0.21 -10.01
C LYS A 168 9.78 1.12 -9.34
N ARG A 169 10.81 1.81 -9.86
CA ARG A 169 11.28 3.09 -9.32
C ARG A 169 10.20 4.18 -9.30
N GLU A 170 9.29 4.17 -10.28
CA GLU A 170 8.17 5.12 -10.35
C GLU A 170 7.26 5.05 -9.12
N LEU A 171 7.15 3.89 -8.47
CA LEU A 171 6.36 3.70 -7.24
C LEU A 171 6.95 4.40 -6.01
N ARG A 172 8.17 4.97 -6.10
CA ARG A 172 8.69 5.91 -5.09
C ARG A 172 7.89 7.20 -4.99
N ASN A 173 7.04 7.51 -5.96
CA ASN A 173 6.10 8.64 -5.89
C ASN A 173 4.95 8.38 -4.90
N ASP A 174 4.79 7.15 -4.46
CA ASP A 174 3.93 6.78 -3.35
C ASP A 174 4.74 6.85 -2.05
N PRO A 175 4.46 7.81 -1.15
CA PRO A 175 5.30 8.06 0.02
C PRO A 175 5.28 6.91 1.04
N GLY A 176 4.20 6.14 1.14
CA GLY A 176 4.15 4.95 1.99
C GLY A 176 5.09 3.86 1.50
N LEU A 177 5.07 3.60 0.19
CA LEU A 177 5.98 2.65 -0.45
C LEU A 177 7.43 3.14 -0.45
N ASP A 178 7.67 4.45 -0.62
CA ASP A 178 9.01 5.02 -0.60
C ASP A 178 9.65 4.95 0.80
N ILE A 179 8.93 5.37 1.83
CA ILE A 179 9.44 5.37 3.21
C ILE A 179 9.54 3.94 3.74
N GLY A 180 8.50 3.15 3.53
CA GLY A 180 8.48 1.74 3.94
C GLY A 180 9.52 0.92 3.20
N GLY A 181 9.63 1.09 1.90
CA GLY A 181 10.58 0.38 1.05
C GLY A 181 12.04 0.64 1.44
N ASP A 182 12.39 1.90 1.75
CA ASP A 182 13.72 2.23 2.25
C ASP A 182 14.03 1.57 3.60
N ARG A 183 13.06 1.54 4.52
CA ARG A 183 13.24 0.93 5.85
C ARG A 183 13.32 -0.59 5.81
N LEU A 184 12.53 -1.21 4.91
CA LEU A 184 12.51 -2.66 4.68
C LEU A 184 13.58 -3.13 3.70
N ARG A 185 14.43 -2.20 3.21
CA ARG A 185 15.49 -2.47 2.24
C ARG A 185 14.98 -3.12 0.95
N ASN A 186 13.82 -2.66 0.47
CA ASN A 186 13.30 -3.06 -0.82
C ASN A 186 14.17 -2.55 -1.96
N TYR A 187 14.22 -3.29 -3.07
CA TYR A 187 14.97 -2.89 -4.25
C TYR A 187 14.07 -2.17 -5.25
N PHE A 188 14.47 -0.98 -5.68
CA PHE A 188 13.78 -0.20 -6.68
C PHE A 188 14.51 -0.31 -8.02
N VAL A 189 13.87 -0.96 -8.98
CA VAL A 189 14.40 -1.22 -10.33
C VAL A 189 13.77 -0.29 -11.36
N ARG A 190 14.49 -0.02 -12.46
CA ARG A 190 14.00 0.75 -13.61
C ARG A 190 13.15 -0.10 -14.54
#